data_1a5dbdb53fa3b508b496d8b715731b46
#
_entry.id   1a5dbdb53fa3b508b496d8b715731b46
#
_cell.length_a   1.000
_cell.length_b   1.000
_cell.length_c   1.000
_cell.angle_alpha   90.00
_cell.angle_beta   90.00
_cell.angle_gamma   90.00
#
_symmetry.space_group_name_H-M   'P 1'
#
loop_
_entity.id
_entity.type
_entity.pdbx_description
1 polymer ?
#
loop_
_entity_poly.entity_id
_entity_poly.type
_entity_poly.pdbx_seq_one_letter_code
_entity_poly.pdbx_strand_id
1 'polypeptide(L)'
;EISCSLVGSEMCIRDSGSGGALAMAVGNEVWMLENAVYSILSPEGYASILWKDSNRAEEAAEVMQLTAQDLSRLGVIEKVIPEYGGADKESVPYIGKFIKMNAKEFLKKFDGMSGEEIAAARYKRFREM
;
A
#
# COMPACT_ATOMS: atom_id res chain seq x y z
N GLU A 1 20.03 -7.47 -4.80
CA GLU A 1 19.57 -6.21 -5.45
C GLU A 1 18.10 -5.90 -5.18
N ILE A 2 17.18 -6.86 -5.30
CA ILE A 2 15.74 -6.69 -4.98
C ILE A 2 15.54 -6.38 -3.49
N SER A 3 16.30 -7.02 -2.63
CA SER A 3 16.30 -6.79 -1.18
C SER A 3 16.80 -5.37 -0.83
N CYS A 4 17.83 -4.87 -1.49
CA CYS A 4 18.29 -3.49 -1.35
C CYS A 4 17.27 -2.46 -1.87
N SER A 5 16.55 -2.79 -2.92
CA SER A 5 15.50 -1.92 -3.46
C SER A 5 14.30 -1.82 -2.51
N LEU A 6 13.91 -2.90 -1.83
CA LEU A 6 12.88 -2.89 -0.78
C LEU A 6 13.32 -2.10 0.46
N VAL A 7 14.55 -2.32 0.94
CA VAL A 7 15.13 -1.55 2.05
C VAL A 7 15.34 -0.10 1.65
N GLY A 8 15.77 0.17 0.42
CA GLY A 8 15.85 1.52 -0.13
C GLY A 8 14.50 2.20 -0.24
N SER A 9 13.43 1.47 -0.57
CA SER A 9 12.07 2.00 -0.59
C SER A 9 11.57 2.36 0.81
N GLU A 10 11.82 1.52 1.82
CA GLU A 10 11.49 1.85 3.21
C GLU A 10 12.25 3.07 3.72
N MET A 11 13.54 3.17 3.43
CA MET A 11 14.33 4.36 3.79
C MET A 11 13.87 5.60 3.02
N CYS A 12 13.55 5.48 1.73
CA CYS A 12 12.98 6.59 0.95
C CYS A 12 11.60 7.01 1.46
N ILE A 13 10.75 6.08 1.89
CA ILE A 13 9.45 6.38 2.52
C ILE A 13 9.69 7.12 3.85
N ARG A 14 10.68 6.71 4.62
CA ARG A 14 11.04 7.32 5.89
C ARG A 14 11.66 8.71 5.74
N ASP A 15 12.52 8.91 4.75
CA ASP A 15 13.33 10.13 4.60
C ASP A 15 12.75 11.13 3.60
N SER A 16 12.07 10.67 2.53
CA SER A 16 11.45 11.52 1.51
C SER A 16 9.92 11.34 1.37
N GLY A 17 9.34 10.50 2.19
CA GLY A 17 7.92 10.31 2.45
C GLY A 17 7.05 9.93 1.26
N SER A 18 7.13 10.61 0.15
CA SER A 18 6.14 10.50 -0.92
C SER A 18 6.58 9.69 -2.14
N GLY A 19 7.88 9.67 -2.46
CA GLY A 19 8.35 9.03 -3.69
C GLY A 19 8.18 7.51 -3.72
N GLY A 20 8.51 6.84 -2.62
CA GLY A 20 8.36 5.39 -2.49
C GLY A 20 6.88 4.96 -2.44
N ALA A 21 6.05 5.71 -1.71
CA ALA A 21 4.61 5.49 -1.66
C ALA A 21 3.99 5.63 -3.06
N LEU A 22 4.32 6.71 -3.78
CA LEU A 22 3.86 6.92 -5.15
C LEU A 22 4.32 5.78 -6.07
N ALA A 23 5.57 5.34 -5.98
CA ALA A 23 6.10 4.26 -6.80
C ALA A 23 5.34 2.94 -6.61
N MET A 24 4.90 2.62 -5.39
CA MET A 24 4.05 1.46 -5.12
C MET A 24 2.62 1.65 -5.61
N ALA A 25 2.10 2.87 -5.59
CA ALA A 25 0.73 3.18 -5.99
C ALA A 25 0.47 3.14 -7.50
N VAL A 26 1.52 3.23 -8.36
CA VAL A 26 1.34 3.28 -9.82
C VAL A 26 0.95 1.94 -10.46
N GLY A 27 0.72 0.90 -9.69
CA GLY A 27 0.21 -0.39 -10.16
C GLY A 27 -1.25 -0.34 -10.64
N ASN A 28 -1.67 -1.38 -11.35
CA ASN A 28 -3.08 -1.56 -11.72
C ASN A 28 -3.94 -2.00 -10.52
N GLU A 29 -3.35 -2.65 -9.54
CA GLU A 29 -3.91 -2.93 -8.22
C GLU A 29 -2.83 -2.74 -7.16
N VAL A 30 -3.23 -2.29 -5.98
CA VAL A 30 -2.39 -2.19 -4.79
C VAL A 30 -2.97 -3.11 -3.72
N TRP A 31 -2.17 -4.03 -3.23
CA TRP A 31 -2.54 -4.95 -2.17
C TRP A 31 -1.68 -4.70 -0.94
N MET A 32 -2.28 -4.81 0.22
CA MET A 32 -1.64 -4.45 1.47
C MET A 32 -1.86 -5.53 2.51
N LEU A 33 -0.85 -5.85 3.31
CA LEU A 33 -0.98 -6.74 4.45
C LEU A 33 -1.90 -6.11 5.51
N GLU A 34 -2.62 -6.93 6.23
CA GLU A 34 -3.66 -6.52 7.19
C GLU A 34 -3.16 -5.54 8.26
N ASN A 35 -1.95 -5.77 8.76
CA ASN A 35 -1.33 -4.94 9.81
C ASN A 35 -0.29 -3.95 9.25
N ALA A 36 -0.18 -3.80 7.93
CA ALA A 36 0.70 -2.83 7.33
C ALA A 36 0.10 -1.41 7.41
N VAL A 37 0.97 -0.42 7.31
CA VAL A 37 0.60 0.99 7.19
C VAL A 37 1.16 1.56 5.90
N TYR A 38 0.41 2.47 5.28
CA TYR A 38 0.81 3.14 4.06
C TYR A 38 0.50 4.63 4.15
N SER A 39 1.54 5.45 4.09
CA SER A 39 1.43 6.90 4.24
C SER A 39 2.53 7.61 3.46
N ILE A 40 2.28 8.87 3.14
CA ILE A 40 3.24 9.77 2.50
C ILE A 40 4.25 10.37 3.48
N LEU A 41 3.93 10.41 4.76
CA LEU A 41 4.80 10.90 5.84
C LEU A 41 4.44 10.26 7.17
N SER A 42 5.33 10.39 8.17
CA SER A 42 5.06 9.88 9.51
C SER A 42 4.00 10.73 10.24
N PRO A 43 3.30 10.15 11.23
CA PRO A 43 2.36 10.91 12.07
C PRO A 43 2.99 12.10 12.76
N GLU A 44 4.25 11.96 13.25
CA GLU A 44 5.02 13.05 13.84
C GLU A 44 5.28 14.16 12.82
N GLY A 45 5.63 13.80 11.59
CA GLY A 45 5.83 14.74 10.50
C GLY A 45 4.55 15.50 10.17
N TYR A 46 3.43 14.78 10.08
CA TYR A 46 2.10 15.36 9.86
C TYR A 46 1.75 16.36 10.97
N ALA A 47 1.86 15.94 12.24
CA ALA A 47 1.58 16.79 13.39
C ALA A 47 2.47 18.04 13.45
N SER A 48 3.76 17.87 13.13
CA SER A 48 4.72 18.99 13.08
C SER A 48 4.37 20.00 11.97
N ILE A 49 3.97 19.55 10.82
CA ILE A 49 3.66 20.42 9.67
C ILE A 49 2.34 21.17 9.88
N LEU A 50 1.27 20.46 10.25
CA LEU A 50 -0.07 21.04 10.33
C LEU A 50 -0.38 21.70 11.67
N TRP A 51 0.08 21.09 12.77
CA TRP A 51 -0.26 21.55 14.12
C TRP A 51 0.91 22.21 14.85
N LYS A 52 2.11 22.19 14.25
CA LYS A 52 3.34 22.73 14.85
C LYS A 52 3.73 22.05 16.18
N ASP A 53 3.25 20.82 16.39
CA ASP A 53 3.46 20.03 17.61
C ASP A 53 3.62 18.55 17.29
N SER A 54 4.86 18.04 17.32
CA SER A 54 5.18 16.63 17.06
C SER A 54 4.67 15.66 18.12
N ASN A 55 4.33 16.15 19.33
CA ASN A 55 3.84 15.29 20.42
C ASN A 55 2.41 14.77 20.15
N ARG A 56 1.69 15.35 19.20
CA ARG A 56 0.34 14.94 18.80
C ARG A 56 0.33 13.83 17.74
N ALA A 57 1.36 12.99 17.71
CA ALA A 57 1.51 11.94 16.72
C ALA A 57 0.38 10.90 16.75
N GLU A 58 -0.14 10.54 17.93
CA GLU A 58 -1.26 9.59 18.06
C GLU A 58 -2.53 10.13 17.38
N GLU A 59 -2.89 11.38 17.68
CA GLU A 59 -4.02 12.05 17.06
C GLU A 59 -3.84 12.19 15.52
N ALA A 60 -2.59 12.46 15.10
CA ALA A 60 -2.24 12.52 13.70
C ALA A 60 -2.46 11.17 13.00
N ALA A 61 -2.05 10.06 13.62
CA ALA A 61 -2.22 8.72 13.08
C ALA A 61 -3.69 8.37 12.87
N GLU A 62 -4.58 8.75 13.79
CA GLU A 62 -6.03 8.56 13.67
C GLU A 62 -6.61 9.35 12.49
N VAL A 63 -6.23 10.62 12.36
CA VAL A 63 -6.72 11.50 11.29
C VAL A 63 -6.22 11.06 9.92
N MET A 64 -4.99 10.55 9.82
CA MET A 64 -4.36 10.14 8.56
C MET A 64 -4.95 8.85 7.97
N GLN A 65 -5.64 8.01 8.75
CA GLN A 65 -6.28 6.78 8.28
C GLN A 65 -5.32 5.88 7.47
N LEU A 66 -4.19 5.50 8.08
CA LEU A 66 -3.07 4.82 7.41
C LEU A 66 -3.23 3.31 7.31
N THR A 67 -4.24 2.72 7.98
CA THR A 67 -4.38 1.26 8.06
C THR A 67 -4.89 0.65 6.76
N ALA A 68 -4.62 -0.64 6.57
CA ALA A 68 -5.12 -1.36 5.39
C ALA A 68 -6.65 -1.31 5.29
N GLN A 69 -7.35 -1.37 6.42
CA GLN A 69 -8.82 -1.30 6.50
C GLN A 69 -9.33 0.08 6.07
N ASP A 70 -8.69 1.14 6.55
CA ASP A 70 -9.06 2.52 6.17
C ASP A 70 -8.83 2.77 4.69
N LEU A 71 -7.66 2.39 4.18
CA LEU A 71 -7.29 2.59 2.78
C LEU A 71 -8.16 1.76 1.82
N SER A 72 -8.60 0.57 2.25
CA SER A 72 -9.57 -0.23 1.51
C SER A 72 -10.94 0.45 1.47
N ARG A 73 -11.40 1.01 2.60
CA ARG A 73 -12.65 1.77 2.69
C ARG A 73 -12.63 3.03 1.82
N LEU A 74 -11.47 3.68 1.74
CA LEU A 74 -11.25 4.87 0.90
C LEU A 74 -11.05 4.54 -0.59
N GLY A 75 -10.95 3.26 -0.96
CA GLY A 75 -10.71 2.84 -2.34
C GLY A 75 -9.28 3.05 -2.84
N VAL A 76 -8.33 3.32 -1.94
CA VAL A 76 -6.91 3.52 -2.27
C VAL A 76 -6.22 2.19 -2.60
N ILE A 77 -6.63 1.13 -1.92
CA ILE A 77 -6.14 -0.24 -2.17
C ILE A 77 -7.29 -1.18 -2.55
N GLU A 78 -6.99 -2.16 -3.39
CA GLU A 78 -7.99 -3.12 -3.87
C GLU A 78 -8.15 -4.32 -2.98
N LYS A 79 -7.10 -4.72 -2.24
CA LYS A 79 -7.15 -5.93 -1.41
C LYS A 79 -6.36 -5.78 -0.13
N VAL A 80 -6.94 -6.30 0.95
CA VAL A 80 -6.26 -6.55 2.22
C VAL A 80 -5.87 -8.02 2.27
N ILE A 81 -4.62 -8.31 2.52
CA ILE A 81 -4.05 -9.66 2.65
C ILE A 81 -4.08 -10.04 4.13
N PRO A 82 -4.85 -11.07 4.54
CA PRO A 82 -4.94 -11.45 5.95
C PRO A 82 -3.62 -12.05 6.45
N GLU A 83 -3.23 -11.68 7.65
CA GLU A 83 -1.98 -12.13 8.29
C GLU A 83 -2.18 -13.20 9.37
N TYR A 84 -3.42 -13.47 9.75
CA TYR A 84 -3.76 -14.51 10.75
C TYR A 84 -3.04 -14.34 12.10
N GLY A 85 -2.91 -13.11 12.56
CA GLY A 85 -2.26 -12.75 13.83
C GLY A 85 -0.86 -12.15 13.67
N GLY A 86 -0.30 -12.13 12.47
CA GLY A 86 1.00 -11.52 12.14
C GLY A 86 1.71 -12.26 11.01
N ALA A 87 2.63 -11.58 10.34
CA ALA A 87 3.43 -12.15 9.26
C ALA A 87 4.64 -12.92 9.82
N ASP A 88 4.41 -14.09 10.42
CA ASP A 88 5.41 -14.98 10.99
C ASP A 88 5.63 -16.24 10.15
N LYS A 89 6.52 -17.15 10.64
CA LYS A 89 6.83 -18.40 9.94
C LYS A 89 5.62 -19.32 9.75
N GLU A 90 4.64 -19.25 10.64
CA GLU A 90 3.44 -20.10 10.62
C GLU A 90 2.39 -19.54 9.65
N SER A 91 2.25 -18.24 9.58
CA SER A 91 1.29 -17.53 8.70
C SER A 91 1.77 -17.38 7.25
N VAL A 92 3.08 -17.31 7.00
CA VAL A 92 3.65 -17.14 5.65
C VAL A 92 3.10 -18.11 4.60
N PRO A 93 2.92 -19.43 4.86
CA PRO A 93 2.34 -20.33 3.87
C PRO A 93 0.91 -19.97 3.48
N TYR A 94 0.09 -19.46 4.41
CA TYR A 94 -1.30 -19.03 4.18
C TYR A 94 -1.32 -17.72 3.41
N ILE A 95 -0.51 -16.75 3.81
CA ILE A 95 -0.30 -15.48 3.10
C ILE A 95 0.13 -15.75 1.66
N GLY A 96 1.13 -16.62 1.46
CA GLY A 96 1.61 -17.00 0.14
C GLY A 96 0.55 -17.66 -0.74
N LYS A 97 -0.29 -18.52 -0.15
CA LYS A 97 -1.43 -19.14 -0.84
C LYS A 97 -2.46 -18.10 -1.26
N PHE A 98 -2.78 -17.16 -0.37
CA PHE A 98 -3.70 -16.06 -0.65
C PHE A 98 -3.19 -15.19 -1.80
N ILE A 99 -1.93 -14.75 -1.74
CA ILE A 99 -1.28 -13.95 -2.79
C ILE A 99 -1.30 -14.72 -4.11
N LYS A 100 -0.90 -16.00 -4.13
CA LYS A 100 -0.86 -16.83 -5.34
C LYS A 100 -2.24 -16.97 -5.99
N MET A 101 -3.29 -17.14 -5.20
CA MET A 101 -4.66 -17.27 -5.70
C MET A 101 -5.13 -15.96 -6.33
N ASN A 102 -4.96 -14.86 -5.63
CA ASN A 102 -5.35 -13.54 -6.11
C ASN A 102 -4.50 -13.05 -7.29
N ALA A 103 -3.21 -13.38 -7.33
CA ALA A 103 -2.35 -13.07 -8.47
C ALA A 103 -2.81 -13.79 -9.75
N LYS A 104 -3.29 -15.05 -9.63
CA LYS A 104 -3.88 -15.75 -10.78
C LYS A 104 -5.16 -15.08 -11.29
N GLU A 105 -6.02 -14.59 -10.39
CA GLU A 105 -7.23 -13.84 -10.76
C GLU A 105 -6.86 -12.50 -11.42
N PHE A 106 -5.90 -11.80 -10.85
CA PHE A 106 -5.36 -10.56 -11.40
C PHE A 106 -4.83 -10.77 -12.83
N LEU A 107 -4.00 -11.79 -13.05
CA LEU A 107 -3.48 -12.09 -14.39
C LEU A 107 -4.59 -12.43 -15.39
N LYS A 108 -5.59 -13.22 -14.97
CA LYS A 108 -6.75 -13.53 -15.83
C LYS A 108 -7.56 -12.29 -16.21
N LYS A 109 -7.65 -11.30 -15.33
CA LYS A 109 -8.37 -10.04 -15.59
C LYS A 109 -7.76 -9.25 -16.75
N PHE A 110 -6.44 -9.35 -16.93
CA PHE A 110 -5.70 -8.67 -17.99
C PHE A 110 -5.30 -9.60 -19.14
N ASP A 111 -5.70 -10.87 -19.11
CA ASP A 111 -5.42 -11.83 -20.17
C ASP A 111 -6.10 -11.42 -21.47
N GLY A 112 -5.33 -11.36 -22.55
CA GLY A 112 -5.81 -10.92 -23.86
C GLY A 112 -5.95 -9.40 -24.06
N MET A 113 -5.70 -8.58 -23.03
CA MET A 113 -5.70 -7.13 -23.17
C MET A 113 -4.37 -6.62 -23.76
N SER A 114 -4.45 -5.62 -24.60
CA SER A 114 -3.27 -4.90 -25.10
C SER A 114 -2.64 -4.04 -24.01
N GLY A 115 -1.36 -3.64 -24.19
CA GLY A 115 -0.69 -2.74 -23.26
C GLY A 115 -1.39 -1.38 -23.13
N GLU A 116 -2.02 -0.90 -24.20
CA GLU A 116 -2.78 0.37 -24.19
C GLU A 116 -4.05 0.24 -23.35
N GLU A 117 -4.78 -0.87 -23.47
CA GLU A 117 -5.98 -1.15 -22.68
C GLU A 117 -5.64 -1.27 -21.18
N ILE A 118 -4.53 -1.94 -20.84
CA ILE A 118 -4.04 -2.05 -19.46
C ILE A 118 -3.67 -0.67 -18.91
N ALA A 119 -3.00 0.18 -19.70
CA ALA A 119 -2.66 1.54 -19.30
C ALA A 119 -3.92 2.41 -19.13
N ALA A 120 -4.91 2.29 -20.01
CA ALA A 120 -6.18 2.98 -19.93
C ALA A 120 -6.96 2.57 -18.67
N ALA A 121 -6.99 1.27 -18.34
CA ALA A 121 -7.61 0.76 -17.12
C ALA A 121 -6.96 1.36 -15.85
N ARG A 122 -5.62 1.47 -15.84
CA ARG A 122 -4.88 2.14 -14.77
C ARG A 122 -5.22 3.62 -14.66
N TYR A 123 -5.25 4.32 -15.77
CA TYR A 123 -5.62 5.74 -15.81
C TYR A 123 -7.03 5.95 -15.26
N LYS A 124 -7.98 5.11 -15.66
CA LYS A 124 -9.36 5.15 -15.16
C LYS A 124 -9.41 4.96 -13.65
N ARG A 125 -8.66 3.98 -13.10
CA ARG A 125 -8.55 3.75 -11.65
C ARG A 125 -8.18 5.02 -10.89
N PHE A 126 -7.17 5.76 -11.37
CA PHE A 126 -6.73 7.01 -10.72
C PHE A 126 -7.72 8.18 -10.87
N ARG A 127 -8.61 8.11 -11.84
CA ARG A 127 -9.64 9.14 -12.03
C ARG A 127 -10.89 8.89 -11.17
N GLU A 128 -11.06 7.68 -10.69
CA GLU A 128 -12.21 7.24 -9.89
C GLU A 128 -11.89 7.20 -8.37
N MET A 129 -10.62 7.37 -7.97
CA MET A 129 -10.19 7.65 -6.60
C MET A 129 -10.53 9.11 -6.24
#